data_8af72f91533934718fb15ca11948968b
#
_entry.id   8af72f91533934718fb15ca11948968b
#
_cell.length_a   1.000
_cell.length_b   1.000
_cell.length_c   1.000
_cell.angle_alpha   90.00
_cell.angle_beta   90.00
_cell.angle_gamma   90.00
#
_symmetry.space_group_name_H-M   'P 1'
#
loop_
_entity.id
_entity.type
_entity.pdbx_description
1 polymer ?
#
loop_
_entity_poly.entity_id
_entity_poly.type
_entity_poly.pdbx_seq_one_letter_code
_entity_poly.pdbx_strand_id
1 'polypeptide(L)'
;MRAQSRLLSSCLAIPAALLLSAGGTALAQDHSDHAAMADIERADPTGVAMPWSDPATWPSGKVPGEGDEVIITRDMNVVLDVSPPALRSLTINGKLAFSDEHNIDLSTEWIYIPGGELEIGTADKPHTRKATITLTDNVPGEDVNTMGDRGILLMRGTLNLHGNRENSWTNLASTAEAGATQIEVLDASDWRVGDQIVLASTDFDPRQAERRHITAIDGNLLTLNSPLEFMHFGEITYG
;
A
#
# COMPACT_ATOMS: atom_id res chain seq x y z
N MET A 1 48.28 54.47 -31.02
CA MET A 1 49.37 53.59 -31.56
C MET A 1 48.68 52.30 -31.95
N ARG A 2 48.28 52.13 -33.21
CA ARG A 2 48.90 51.38 -34.31
C ARG A 2 49.59 50.11 -33.80
N ALA A 3 49.16 48.84 -34.18
CA ALA A 3 49.38 48.38 -35.57
C ALA A 3 48.44 47.21 -35.87
N GLN A 4 48.02 47.14 -37.10
CA GLN A 4 47.37 46.05 -37.86
C GLN A 4 48.44 44.98 -38.24
N SER A 5 48.00 43.76 -38.54
CA SER A 5 48.43 42.94 -39.71
C SER A 5 47.71 41.60 -39.71
N ARG A 6 46.82 41.36 -40.66
CA ARG A 6 46.91 40.73 -42.00
C ARG A 6 46.83 39.16 -41.88
N LEU A 7 45.71 38.66 -42.27
CA LEU A 7 45.31 37.73 -43.35
C LEU A 7 46.42 36.85 -43.95
N LEU A 8 46.18 35.56 -43.93
CA LEU A 8 46.49 34.68 -45.06
C LEU A 8 45.45 33.55 -45.13
N SER A 9 44.79 33.57 -46.29
CA SER A 9 43.81 32.62 -46.80
C SER A 9 44.60 31.41 -47.32
N SER A 10 44.15 30.20 -47.01
CA SER A 10 44.62 29.02 -47.76
C SER A 10 43.43 28.08 -47.96
N CYS A 11 42.96 28.08 -49.22
CA CYS A 11 42.03 27.11 -49.73
C CYS A 11 42.72 25.74 -49.86
N LEU A 12 42.15 24.70 -49.28
CA LEU A 12 42.45 23.33 -49.67
C LEU A 12 41.19 22.55 -49.94
N ALA A 13 41.19 21.91 -51.09
CA ALA A 13 40.09 21.18 -51.70
C ALA A 13 39.59 20.00 -50.90
N ILE A 14 38.27 19.78 -50.94
CA ILE A 14 37.56 18.61 -50.35
C ILE A 14 37.48 17.54 -51.45
N PRO A 15 37.91 16.28 -51.21
CA PRO A 15 37.47 15.17 -52.00
C PRO A 15 36.15 14.62 -51.49
N ALA A 16 35.18 14.45 -52.36
CA ALA A 16 33.92 13.79 -52.12
C ALA A 16 34.14 12.34 -51.67
N ALA A 17 33.77 12.02 -50.45
CA ALA A 17 33.68 10.64 -49.99
C ALA A 17 32.23 10.19 -49.97
N LEU A 18 32.03 9.08 -50.62
CA LEU A 18 30.80 8.32 -50.79
C LEU A 18 30.13 8.03 -49.46
N LEU A 19 28.90 8.48 -49.24
CA LEU A 19 28.03 8.06 -48.10
C LEU A 19 27.49 6.68 -48.42
N LEU A 20 28.08 5.64 -47.84
CA LEU A 20 27.39 4.36 -47.60
C LEU A 20 26.40 4.55 -46.46
N SER A 21 25.12 4.46 -46.75
CA SER A 21 24.05 4.35 -45.77
C SER A 21 24.14 2.96 -45.12
N ALA A 22 24.77 2.88 -43.95
CA ALA A 22 24.60 1.74 -43.06
C ALA A 22 23.23 1.84 -42.42
N GLY A 23 22.29 1.05 -42.86
CA GLY A 23 21.02 0.85 -42.20
C GLY A 23 21.26 0.32 -40.79
N GLY A 24 21.17 1.18 -39.80
CA GLY A 24 21.11 0.78 -38.43
C GLY A 24 19.79 0.05 -38.18
N THR A 25 19.83 -1.26 -38.07
CA THR A 25 18.78 -2.05 -37.46
C THR A 25 18.72 -1.57 -36.00
N ALA A 26 17.66 -0.85 -35.62
CA ALA A 26 17.32 -0.65 -34.24
C ALA A 26 17.12 -2.05 -33.64
N LEU A 27 18.07 -2.49 -32.83
CA LEU A 27 17.88 -3.63 -31.96
C LEU A 27 16.76 -3.23 -31.00
N ALA A 28 15.58 -3.80 -31.18
CA ALA A 28 14.56 -3.81 -30.17
C ALA A 28 15.22 -4.38 -28.91
N GLN A 29 15.34 -3.57 -27.86
CA GLN A 29 15.71 -4.07 -26.55
C GLN A 29 14.64 -5.07 -26.17
N ASP A 30 15.03 -6.32 -26.17
CA ASP A 30 14.25 -7.43 -25.70
C ASP A 30 14.04 -7.25 -24.19
N HIS A 31 12.80 -6.95 -23.79
CA HIS A 31 12.40 -6.86 -22.39
C HIS A 31 12.23 -8.23 -21.73
N SER A 32 12.96 -9.25 -22.23
CA SER A 32 12.93 -10.60 -21.66
C SER A 32 13.64 -10.75 -20.32
N ASP A 33 14.31 -9.70 -19.82
CA ASP A 33 14.96 -9.76 -18.49
C ASP A 33 13.97 -9.82 -17.32
N HIS A 34 12.67 -9.65 -17.57
CA HIS A 34 11.65 -9.86 -16.53
C HIS A 34 11.32 -11.34 -16.27
N ALA A 35 11.71 -12.25 -17.16
CA ALA A 35 11.47 -13.67 -16.97
C ALA A 35 12.45 -14.34 -16.00
N ALA A 36 13.63 -13.75 -15.78
CA ALA A 36 14.64 -14.29 -14.85
C ALA A 36 14.34 -14.02 -13.36
N MET A 37 13.28 -13.27 -13.04
CA MET A 37 12.86 -13.04 -11.66
C MET A 37 11.79 -14.02 -11.16
N ALA A 38 11.38 -14.99 -11.96
CA ALA A 38 10.26 -15.88 -11.65
C ALA A 38 10.56 -16.99 -10.63
N ASP A 39 11.82 -17.26 -10.32
CA ASP A 39 12.24 -18.38 -9.46
C ASP A 39 12.80 -17.95 -8.11
N ILE A 40 12.36 -16.80 -7.54
CA ILE A 40 12.63 -16.54 -6.14
C ILE A 40 11.52 -17.22 -5.36
N GLU A 41 11.86 -18.39 -4.89
CA GLU A 41 11.09 -19.24 -4.01
C GLU A 41 10.43 -18.39 -2.91
N ARG A 42 9.10 -18.22 -3.02
CA ARG A 42 8.31 -17.66 -1.92
C ARG A 42 8.61 -18.50 -0.69
N ALA A 43 8.85 -17.85 0.43
CA ALA A 43 8.95 -18.59 1.68
C ALA A 43 7.63 -19.36 1.84
N ASP A 44 7.73 -20.69 1.76
CA ASP A 44 6.66 -21.57 2.22
C ASP A 44 7.00 -21.89 3.69
N PRO A 45 6.39 -21.21 4.66
CA PRO A 45 6.64 -21.47 6.06
C PRO A 45 6.00 -22.81 6.40
N THR A 46 6.76 -23.89 6.23
CA THR A 46 6.35 -25.26 6.56
C THR A 46 6.28 -25.49 8.07
N GLY A 47 6.61 -24.48 8.87
CA GLY A 47 6.58 -24.53 10.33
C GLY A 47 5.16 -24.59 10.90
N VAL A 48 5.00 -25.31 12.02
CA VAL A 48 3.79 -25.23 12.84
C VAL A 48 3.60 -23.78 13.28
N ALA A 49 2.36 -23.28 13.19
CA ALA A 49 2.04 -21.94 13.67
C ALA A 49 2.27 -21.82 15.17
N MET A 50 3.07 -20.84 15.59
CA MET A 50 3.44 -20.59 16.96
C MET A 50 2.91 -19.23 17.42
N PRO A 51 2.34 -19.12 18.63
CA PRO A 51 1.80 -17.86 19.11
C PRO A 51 2.92 -16.85 19.40
N TRP A 52 2.67 -15.57 19.11
CA TRP A 52 3.59 -14.47 19.42
C TRP A 52 3.92 -14.40 20.90
N SER A 53 2.89 -14.65 21.76
CA SER A 53 2.99 -14.57 23.22
C SER A 53 3.83 -15.65 23.84
N ASP A 54 4.14 -16.73 23.12
CA ASP A 54 4.95 -17.84 23.66
C ASP A 54 6.45 -17.53 23.53
N PRO A 55 7.21 -17.48 24.64
CA PRO A 55 8.67 -17.33 24.59
C PRO A 55 9.38 -18.37 23.72
N ALA A 56 8.81 -19.59 23.58
CA ALA A 56 9.37 -20.64 22.75
C ALA A 56 9.31 -20.35 21.25
N THR A 57 8.49 -19.41 20.81
CA THR A 57 8.42 -18.93 19.42
C THR A 57 9.70 -18.19 19.01
N TRP A 58 10.39 -17.59 19.96
CA TRP A 58 11.47 -16.68 19.71
C TRP A 58 12.84 -17.31 19.94
N PRO A 59 13.81 -17.13 19.02
CA PRO A 59 15.17 -17.67 19.18
C PRO A 59 15.87 -17.21 20.45
N SER A 60 15.52 -16.01 20.95
CA SER A 60 16.04 -15.46 22.20
C SER A 60 15.42 -16.11 23.45
N GLY A 61 14.35 -16.92 23.31
CA GLY A 61 13.55 -17.41 24.42
C GLY A 61 12.76 -16.33 25.16
N LYS A 62 12.57 -15.14 24.53
CA LYS A 62 11.88 -13.99 25.12
C LYS A 62 10.95 -13.37 24.12
N VAL A 63 9.71 -13.11 24.53
CA VAL A 63 8.72 -12.37 23.73
C VAL A 63 9.21 -10.94 23.49
N PRO A 64 9.11 -10.43 22.24
CA PRO A 64 9.50 -9.06 21.91
C PRO A 64 8.80 -8.01 22.78
N GLY A 65 9.54 -7.03 23.22
CA GLY A 65 9.11 -5.91 24.07
C GLY A 65 9.13 -4.57 23.35
N GLU A 66 8.94 -3.51 24.14
CA GLU A 66 8.92 -2.14 23.64
C GLU A 66 10.28 -1.77 23.02
N GLY A 67 10.23 -1.21 21.81
CA GLY A 67 11.40 -0.74 21.08
C GLY A 67 12.26 -1.84 20.46
N ASP A 68 11.82 -3.11 20.51
CA ASP A 68 12.58 -4.20 19.91
C ASP A 68 12.50 -4.16 18.37
N GLU A 69 13.60 -4.56 17.73
CA GLU A 69 13.65 -4.88 16.31
C GLU A 69 13.32 -6.36 16.12
N VAL A 70 12.20 -6.64 15.47
CA VAL A 70 11.71 -8.01 15.33
C VAL A 70 11.96 -8.54 13.92
N ILE A 71 12.54 -9.73 13.84
CA ILE A 71 12.75 -10.45 12.58
C ILE A 71 12.06 -11.80 12.66
N ILE A 72 11.05 -12.00 11.82
CA ILE A 72 10.43 -13.30 11.59
C ILE A 72 11.20 -13.97 10.45
N THR A 73 11.97 -15.00 10.78
CA THR A 73 12.82 -15.72 9.83
C THR A 73 11.99 -16.65 8.92
N ARG A 74 12.59 -17.15 7.83
CA ARG A 74 11.87 -17.92 6.80
C ARG A 74 11.18 -19.19 7.31
N ASP A 75 11.76 -19.79 8.34
CA ASP A 75 11.26 -21.00 8.98
C ASP A 75 10.19 -20.72 10.05
N MET A 76 9.96 -19.45 10.39
CA MET A 76 8.98 -19.07 11.40
C MET A 76 7.60 -18.85 10.77
N ASN A 77 6.59 -19.43 11.43
CA ASN A 77 5.17 -19.18 11.19
C ASN A 77 4.56 -18.68 12.50
N VAL A 78 4.36 -17.37 12.61
CA VAL A 78 3.96 -16.71 13.85
C VAL A 78 2.52 -16.26 13.77
N VAL A 79 1.73 -16.56 14.81
CA VAL A 79 0.39 -16.02 14.99
C VAL A 79 0.45 -14.90 16.02
N LEU A 80 0.13 -13.68 15.60
CA LEU A 80 0.01 -12.53 16.49
C LEU A 80 -1.29 -12.68 17.29
N ASP A 81 -1.17 -13.23 18.47
CA ASP A 81 -2.28 -13.57 19.39
C ASP A 81 -2.44 -12.54 20.52
N VAL A 82 -1.59 -11.53 20.57
CA VAL A 82 -1.64 -10.40 21.51
C VAL A 82 -1.32 -9.10 20.81
N SER A 83 -1.72 -7.97 21.38
CA SER A 83 -1.20 -6.66 20.97
C SER A 83 0.16 -6.45 21.64
N PRO A 84 1.28 -6.53 20.90
CA PRO A 84 2.59 -6.34 21.51
C PRO A 84 2.81 -4.87 21.89
N PRO A 85 3.75 -4.57 22.77
CA PRO A 85 4.26 -3.21 22.93
C PRO A 85 4.76 -2.63 21.60
N ALA A 86 4.84 -1.31 21.49
CA ALA A 86 5.33 -0.66 20.28
C ALA A 86 6.74 -1.13 19.91
N LEU A 87 6.90 -1.61 18.69
CA LEU A 87 8.17 -2.11 18.17
C LEU A 87 8.95 -0.99 17.49
N ARG A 88 10.29 -1.14 17.46
CA ARG A 88 11.14 -0.30 16.62
C ARG A 88 10.95 -0.65 15.13
N SER A 89 10.91 -1.93 14.82
CA SER A 89 10.76 -2.39 13.44
C SER A 89 10.29 -3.84 13.38
N LEU A 90 9.71 -4.20 12.24
CA LEU A 90 9.26 -5.57 11.96
C LEU A 90 9.70 -5.98 10.55
N THR A 91 10.56 -7.01 10.47
CA THR A 91 10.96 -7.64 9.22
C THR A 91 10.35 -9.03 9.12
N ILE A 92 9.63 -9.30 8.01
CA ILE A 92 8.92 -10.56 7.81
C ILE A 92 9.54 -11.29 6.60
N ASN A 93 10.37 -12.29 6.87
CA ASN A 93 10.86 -13.25 5.86
C ASN A 93 10.08 -14.56 5.88
N GLY A 94 9.46 -14.92 7.01
CA GLY A 94 8.54 -16.04 7.18
C GLY A 94 7.09 -15.62 7.09
N LYS A 95 6.25 -16.10 7.99
CA LYS A 95 4.82 -15.74 8.03
C LYS A 95 4.46 -15.10 9.36
N LEU A 96 3.69 -14.01 9.29
CA LEU A 96 2.97 -13.41 10.41
C LEU A 96 1.48 -13.38 10.07
N ALA A 97 0.66 -14.10 10.84
CA ALA A 97 -0.78 -14.06 10.72
C ALA A 97 -1.40 -13.43 11.98
N PHE A 98 -2.43 -12.58 11.80
CA PHE A 98 -3.17 -12.05 12.94
C PHE A 98 -4.21 -13.07 13.42
N SER A 99 -4.29 -13.28 14.74
CA SER A 99 -5.36 -14.08 15.34
C SER A 99 -6.68 -13.35 15.23
N ASP A 100 -7.76 -14.07 14.91
CA ASP A 100 -9.13 -13.55 14.83
C ASP A 100 -9.93 -13.80 16.14
N GLU A 101 -9.28 -14.10 17.24
CA GLU A 101 -9.96 -14.35 18.51
C GLU A 101 -10.37 -13.06 19.22
N HIS A 102 -9.59 -11.98 19.08
CA HIS A 102 -9.85 -10.68 19.68
C HIS A 102 -9.26 -9.55 18.83
N ASN A 103 -9.53 -8.30 19.23
CA ASN A 103 -8.95 -7.12 18.56
C ASN A 103 -7.45 -7.06 18.83
N ILE A 104 -6.67 -6.76 17.79
CA ILE A 104 -5.21 -6.68 17.85
C ILE A 104 -4.74 -5.34 17.30
N ASP A 105 -3.88 -4.67 18.05
CA ASP A 105 -3.17 -3.47 17.66
C ASP A 105 -1.66 -3.75 17.58
N LEU A 106 -1.07 -3.53 16.41
CA LEU A 106 0.38 -3.63 16.17
C LEU A 106 0.92 -2.23 15.87
N SER A 107 1.79 -1.73 16.72
CA SER A 107 2.48 -0.45 16.52
C SER A 107 3.95 -0.67 16.22
N THR A 108 4.44 -0.07 15.15
CA THR A 108 5.86 -0.14 14.74
C THR A 108 6.20 1.05 13.84
N GLU A 109 7.47 1.38 13.66
CA GLU A 109 7.83 2.48 12.76
C GLU A 109 7.73 2.05 11.29
N TRP A 110 8.12 0.83 10.98
CA TRP A 110 7.98 0.28 9.64
C TRP A 110 7.85 -1.25 9.66
N ILE A 111 7.27 -1.79 8.58
CA ILE A 111 7.18 -3.21 8.31
C ILE A 111 7.87 -3.48 6.97
N TYR A 112 8.86 -4.37 6.97
CA TYR A 112 9.58 -4.78 5.78
C TYR A 112 9.30 -6.25 5.46
N ILE A 113 8.81 -6.52 4.24
CA ILE A 113 8.43 -7.87 3.79
C ILE A 113 9.26 -8.22 2.55
N PRO A 114 10.53 -8.65 2.73
CA PRO A 114 11.41 -8.93 1.59
C PRO A 114 11.04 -10.21 0.84
N GLY A 115 10.34 -11.14 1.47
CA GLY A 115 9.98 -12.42 0.86
C GLY A 115 8.99 -13.25 1.66
N GLY A 116 8.54 -12.75 2.81
CA GLY A 116 7.58 -13.42 3.69
C GLY A 116 6.13 -13.08 3.39
N GLU A 117 5.27 -13.35 4.36
CA GLU A 117 3.83 -13.11 4.28
C GLU A 117 3.31 -12.42 5.54
N LEU A 118 2.56 -11.35 5.35
CA LEU A 118 1.70 -10.77 6.38
C LEU A 118 0.25 -11.09 6.02
N GLU A 119 -0.45 -11.79 6.92
CA GLU A 119 -1.82 -12.24 6.73
C GLU A 119 -2.74 -11.68 7.81
N ILE A 120 -3.82 -11.02 7.39
CA ILE A 120 -4.95 -10.61 8.24
C ILE A 120 -6.22 -11.12 7.57
N GLY A 121 -6.58 -12.37 7.88
CA GLY A 121 -7.62 -13.13 7.20
C GLY A 121 -7.24 -13.59 5.80
N THR A 122 -8.06 -14.50 5.25
CA THR A 122 -7.94 -15.03 3.90
C THR A 122 -9.28 -14.90 3.18
N ALA A 123 -9.30 -15.11 1.87
CA ALA A 123 -10.55 -15.11 1.09
C ALA A 123 -11.58 -16.13 1.62
N ASP A 124 -11.10 -17.32 2.03
CA ASP A 124 -11.96 -18.38 2.55
C ASP A 124 -12.30 -18.19 4.04
N LYS A 125 -11.47 -17.47 4.78
CA LYS A 125 -11.65 -17.16 6.20
C LYS A 125 -11.34 -15.70 6.47
N PRO A 126 -12.27 -14.79 6.14
CA PRO A 126 -12.10 -13.36 6.37
C PRO A 126 -11.93 -13.03 7.86
N HIS A 127 -11.10 -12.04 8.16
CA HIS A 127 -10.87 -11.56 9.52
C HIS A 127 -12.08 -10.80 10.05
N THR A 128 -12.58 -11.18 11.21
CA THR A 128 -13.84 -10.66 11.79
C THR A 128 -13.63 -9.64 12.89
N ARG A 129 -12.46 -9.63 13.51
CA ARG A 129 -12.10 -8.72 14.59
C ARG A 129 -11.44 -7.46 14.04
N LYS A 130 -11.23 -6.48 14.90
CA LYS A 130 -10.49 -5.28 14.52
C LYS A 130 -8.99 -5.58 14.55
N ALA A 131 -8.33 -5.44 13.42
CA ALA A 131 -6.88 -5.43 13.30
C ALA A 131 -6.41 -4.00 12.99
N THR A 132 -5.51 -3.45 13.80
CA THR A 132 -4.95 -2.11 13.59
C THR A 132 -3.44 -2.23 13.43
N ILE A 133 -2.90 -1.63 12.37
CA ILE A 133 -1.46 -1.42 12.21
C ILE A 133 -1.22 0.08 12.29
N THR A 134 -0.44 0.51 13.29
CA THR A 134 -0.03 1.90 13.46
C THR A 134 1.44 2.03 13.10
N LEU A 135 1.73 2.82 12.07
CA LEU A 135 3.10 3.20 11.72
C LEU A 135 3.45 4.48 12.47
N THR A 136 4.37 4.37 13.41
CA THR A 136 4.82 5.49 14.25
C THR A 136 5.93 6.28 13.55
N ASP A 137 6.27 7.45 14.07
CA ASP A 137 7.31 8.35 13.54
C ASP A 137 8.17 8.87 14.69
N ASN A 138 8.79 7.94 15.41
CA ASN A 138 9.64 8.28 16.56
C ASN A 138 11.08 8.64 16.14
N VAL A 139 11.48 8.28 14.90
CA VAL A 139 12.77 8.63 14.30
C VAL A 139 12.53 9.34 12.96
N PRO A 140 12.15 10.62 12.99
CA PRO A 140 11.88 11.38 11.77
C PRO A 140 13.08 11.44 10.84
N GLY A 141 12.84 11.24 9.54
CA GLY A 141 13.87 11.33 8.50
C GLY A 141 14.76 10.10 8.39
N GLU A 142 14.41 9.00 9.03
CA GLU A 142 15.04 7.71 8.77
C GLU A 142 14.75 7.26 7.33
N ASP A 143 15.76 6.72 6.67
CA ASP A 143 15.60 6.17 5.31
C ASP A 143 15.74 4.65 5.31
N VAL A 144 14.62 3.93 5.45
CA VAL A 144 14.61 2.48 5.48
C VAL A 144 14.73 1.95 4.06
N ASN A 145 15.87 1.31 3.75
CA ASN A 145 16.16 0.72 2.44
C ASN A 145 15.92 1.67 1.24
N THR A 146 16.21 2.95 1.41
CA THR A 146 15.97 4.00 0.39
C THR A 146 14.49 4.19 -0.01
N MET A 147 13.56 3.82 0.87
CA MET A 147 12.12 3.85 0.60
C MET A 147 11.33 4.76 1.55
N GLY A 148 12.04 5.55 2.36
CA GLY A 148 11.46 6.47 3.33
C GLY A 148 11.50 5.95 4.77
N ASP A 149 10.90 6.72 5.66
CA ASP A 149 11.01 6.52 7.12
C ASP A 149 9.86 5.71 7.71
N ARG A 150 8.74 5.60 7.01
CA ARG A 150 7.50 4.95 7.47
C ARG A 150 6.79 4.24 6.35
N GLY A 151 6.39 3.00 6.55
CA GLY A 151 5.60 2.29 5.56
C GLY A 151 5.56 0.78 5.78
N ILE A 152 4.74 0.13 4.96
CA ILE A 152 4.79 -1.30 4.73
C ILE A 152 5.53 -1.47 3.40
N LEU A 153 6.78 -1.93 3.49
CA LEU A 153 7.67 -2.08 2.33
C LEU A 153 7.59 -3.52 1.84
N LEU A 154 6.88 -3.73 0.75
CA LEU A 154 6.69 -5.04 0.13
C LEU A 154 7.63 -5.18 -1.07
N MET A 155 8.62 -6.07 -0.99
CA MET A 155 9.54 -6.33 -2.11
C MET A 155 9.12 -7.55 -2.94
N ARG A 156 9.16 -8.73 -2.35
CA ARG A 156 8.84 -10.00 -3.00
C ARG A 156 7.92 -10.88 -2.17
N GLY A 157 7.42 -10.34 -1.06
CA GLY A 157 6.53 -11.02 -0.14
C GLY A 157 5.07 -10.93 -0.56
N THR A 158 4.21 -11.38 0.33
CA THR A 158 2.77 -11.37 0.17
C THR A 158 2.12 -10.56 1.29
N LEU A 159 1.14 -9.74 0.92
CA LEU A 159 0.29 -9.01 1.84
C LEU A 159 -1.15 -9.46 1.60
N ASN A 160 -1.69 -10.27 2.51
CA ASN A 160 -3.05 -10.77 2.49
C ASN A 160 -3.89 -10.04 3.53
N LEU A 161 -4.82 -9.21 3.09
CA LEU A 161 -5.73 -8.46 3.96
C LEU A 161 -7.17 -8.72 3.52
N HIS A 162 -7.88 -9.57 4.27
CA HIS A 162 -9.25 -9.96 4.00
C HIS A 162 -10.12 -9.72 5.22
N GLY A 163 -10.83 -8.60 5.23
CA GLY A 163 -11.86 -8.31 6.23
C GLY A 163 -13.17 -9.02 5.90
N ASN A 164 -14.09 -9.07 6.88
CA ASN A 164 -15.41 -9.69 6.74
C ASN A 164 -16.44 -8.77 6.06
N ARG A 165 -15.98 -7.88 5.19
CA ARG A 165 -16.80 -6.97 4.38
C ARG A 165 -16.48 -7.21 2.92
N GLU A 166 -17.47 -7.66 2.14
CA GLU A 166 -17.31 -7.88 0.71
C GLU A 166 -17.42 -6.56 -0.06
N ASN A 167 -18.31 -5.67 0.38
CA ASN A 167 -18.53 -4.38 -0.27
C ASN A 167 -17.86 -3.24 0.52
N SER A 168 -16.67 -2.81 0.09
CA SER A 168 -15.90 -1.74 0.74
C SER A 168 -16.07 -0.37 0.08
N TRP A 169 -16.68 -0.29 -1.11
CA TRP A 169 -16.93 0.95 -1.84
C TRP A 169 -18.13 0.81 -2.77
N THR A 170 -18.72 1.94 -3.09
CA THR A 170 -19.85 2.04 -4.06
C THR A 170 -19.87 3.43 -4.66
N ASN A 171 -20.67 3.64 -5.69
CA ASN A 171 -20.95 4.96 -6.23
C ASN A 171 -22.23 5.54 -5.62
N LEU A 172 -22.34 6.87 -5.61
CA LEU A 172 -23.63 7.54 -5.40
C LEU A 172 -24.59 7.15 -6.50
N ALA A 173 -25.83 6.88 -6.16
CA ALA A 173 -26.91 6.62 -7.11
C ALA A 173 -27.49 7.92 -7.68
N SER A 174 -27.35 9.02 -6.93
CA SER A 174 -27.79 10.36 -7.31
C SER A 174 -26.84 11.41 -6.72
N THR A 175 -26.84 12.61 -7.29
CA THR A 175 -26.06 13.73 -6.76
C THR A 175 -26.48 14.05 -5.32
N ALA A 176 -25.51 14.13 -4.43
CA ALA A 176 -25.70 14.56 -3.05
C ALA A 176 -25.36 16.03 -2.92
N GLU A 177 -26.37 16.87 -2.67
CA GLU A 177 -26.19 18.32 -2.55
C GLU A 177 -25.51 18.71 -1.23
N ALA A 178 -24.83 19.86 -1.24
CA ALA A 178 -24.34 20.46 0.00
C ALA A 178 -25.52 20.68 0.98
N GLY A 179 -25.32 20.31 2.26
CA GLY A 179 -26.36 20.34 3.29
C GLY A 179 -27.17 19.03 3.38
N ALA A 180 -26.99 18.08 2.48
CA ALA A 180 -27.68 16.79 2.57
C ALA A 180 -27.25 16.01 3.82
N THR A 181 -28.22 15.42 4.50
CA THR A 181 -28.03 14.48 5.61
C THR A 181 -28.31 13.04 5.23
N GLN A 182 -28.77 12.83 4.00
CA GLN A 182 -29.00 11.51 3.42
C GLN A 182 -28.36 11.46 2.04
N ILE A 183 -27.85 10.29 1.70
CA ILE A 183 -27.27 9.99 0.39
C ILE A 183 -27.81 8.64 -0.10
N GLU A 184 -28.02 8.52 -1.39
CA GLU A 184 -28.39 7.26 -2.02
C GLU A 184 -27.16 6.70 -2.74
N VAL A 185 -26.89 5.42 -2.52
CA VAL A 185 -25.77 4.69 -3.13
C VAL A 185 -26.29 3.57 -4.03
N LEU A 186 -25.44 3.07 -4.96
CA LEU A 186 -25.84 1.98 -5.84
C LEU A 186 -25.94 0.65 -5.10
N ASP A 187 -25.10 0.44 -4.09
CA ASP A 187 -25.05 -0.79 -3.32
C ASP A 187 -24.54 -0.49 -1.91
N ALA A 188 -25.39 -0.70 -0.90
CA ALA A 188 -25.06 -0.57 0.51
C ALA A 188 -24.94 -1.94 1.21
N SER A 189 -24.83 -3.04 0.45
CA SER A 189 -24.67 -4.37 1.03
C SER A 189 -23.42 -4.40 1.93
N ASP A 190 -23.50 -5.09 3.06
CA ASP A 190 -22.46 -5.20 4.10
C ASP A 190 -22.11 -3.90 4.86
N TRP A 191 -22.65 -2.77 4.48
CA TRP A 191 -22.47 -1.55 5.26
C TRP A 191 -23.36 -1.56 6.50
N ARG A 192 -22.87 -0.96 7.59
CA ARG A 192 -23.53 -1.01 8.90
C ARG A 192 -23.67 0.37 9.52
N VAL A 193 -24.70 0.53 10.34
CA VAL A 193 -24.81 1.70 11.21
C VAL A 193 -23.57 1.79 12.10
N GLY A 194 -22.96 2.97 12.16
CA GLY A 194 -21.70 3.23 12.85
C GLY A 194 -20.46 3.19 11.94
N ASP A 195 -20.56 2.68 10.72
CA ASP A 195 -19.45 2.72 9.79
C ASP A 195 -19.06 4.16 9.45
N GLN A 196 -17.76 4.42 9.37
CA GLN A 196 -17.23 5.64 8.80
C GLN A 196 -17.03 5.47 7.31
N ILE A 197 -17.65 6.35 6.54
CA ILE A 197 -17.49 6.41 5.09
C ILE A 197 -16.75 7.68 4.69
N VAL A 198 -16.13 7.61 3.52
CA VAL A 198 -15.50 8.76 2.85
C VAL A 198 -16.22 8.99 1.54
N LEU A 199 -16.80 10.18 1.39
CA LEU A 199 -17.27 10.66 0.10
C LEU A 199 -16.07 11.32 -0.60
N ALA A 200 -15.66 10.77 -1.73
CA ALA A 200 -14.59 11.35 -2.52
C ALA A 200 -15.02 12.68 -3.12
N SER A 201 -14.07 13.59 -3.28
CA SER A 201 -14.34 14.82 -4.05
C SER A 201 -14.73 14.45 -5.49
N THR A 202 -15.76 15.10 -5.99
CA THR A 202 -16.19 15.03 -7.40
C THR A 202 -15.83 16.31 -8.16
N ASP A 203 -15.16 17.26 -7.51
CA ASP A 203 -14.62 18.49 -8.08
C ASP A 203 -13.10 18.40 -8.21
N PHE A 204 -12.47 19.39 -8.84
CA PHE A 204 -11.01 19.48 -9.01
C PHE A 204 -10.24 19.74 -7.70
N ASP A 205 -10.92 20.11 -6.63
CA ASP A 205 -10.30 20.29 -5.31
C ASP A 205 -10.40 19.01 -4.47
N PRO A 206 -9.32 18.24 -4.30
CA PRO A 206 -9.33 17.00 -3.52
C PRO A 206 -9.65 17.20 -2.04
N ARG A 207 -9.57 18.45 -1.52
CA ARG A 207 -9.90 18.78 -0.13
C ARG A 207 -11.39 18.77 0.15
N GLN A 208 -12.24 18.63 -0.88
CA GLN A 208 -13.68 18.46 -0.74
C GLN A 208 -14.09 17.03 -0.40
N ALA A 209 -13.14 16.09 -0.24
CA ALA A 209 -13.46 14.77 0.30
C ALA A 209 -13.92 14.87 1.76
N GLU A 210 -15.05 14.23 2.08
CA GLU A 210 -15.69 14.33 3.39
C GLU A 210 -15.81 12.99 4.10
N ARG A 211 -15.65 12.99 5.43
CA ARG A 211 -15.88 11.82 6.27
C ARG A 211 -17.20 11.96 7.00
N ARG A 212 -18.02 10.92 6.98
CA ARG A 212 -19.28 10.85 7.72
C ARG A 212 -19.44 9.50 8.37
N HIS A 213 -20.27 9.42 9.41
CA HIS A 213 -20.71 8.16 10.00
C HIS A 213 -22.13 7.87 9.58
N ILE A 214 -22.41 6.61 9.27
CA ILE A 214 -23.76 6.13 8.96
C ILE A 214 -24.53 6.00 10.28
N THR A 215 -25.69 6.67 10.37
CA THR A 215 -26.57 6.59 11.53
C THR A 215 -27.82 5.76 11.30
N ALA A 216 -28.23 5.58 10.02
CA ALA A 216 -29.29 4.68 9.63
C ALA A 216 -29.07 4.21 8.19
N ILE A 217 -29.62 3.03 7.87
CA ILE A 217 -29.60 2.43 6.53
C ILE A 217 -31.02 1.96 6.22
N ASP A 218 -31.55 2.38 5.09
CA ASP A 218 -32.83 1.91 4.54
C ASP A 218 -32.61 1.52 3.08
N GLY A 219 -32.38 0.21 2.84
CA GLY A 219 -31.91 -0.26 1.54
C GLY A 219 -30.59 0.41 1.15
N ASN A 220 -30.61 1.17 0.07
CA ASN A 220 -29.44 1.93 -0.41
C ASN A 220 -29.43 3.40 0.03
N LEU A 221 -30.40 3.82 0.85
CA LEU A 221 -30.44 5.16 1.42
C LEU A 221 -29.69 5.17 2.77
N LEU A 222 -28.67 5.98 2.86
CA LEU A 222 -27.83 6.14 4.05
C LEU A 222 -28.14 7.46 4.72
N THR A 223 -28.39 7.46 6.04
CA THR A 223 -28.48 8.67 6.85
C THR A 223 -27.13 8.94 7.52
N LEU A 224 -26.67 10.17 7.43
CA LEU A 224 -25.36 10.61 7.91
C LEU A 224 -25.47 11.29 9.27
N ASN A 225 -24.37 11.26 10.05
CA ASN A 225 -24.29 11.90 11.36
C ASN A 225 -24.24 13.43 11.31
N SER A 226 -23.92 14.03 10.17
CA SER A 226 -23.89 15.48 9.95
C SER A 226 -24.11 15.80 8.47
N PRO A 227 -24.60 17.02 8.15
CA PRO A 227 -24.78 17.45 6.77
C PRO A 227 -23.46 17.46 5.97
N LEU A 228 -23.55 17.27 4.67
CA LEU A 228 -22.43 17.46 3.75
C LEU A 228 -22.08 18.95 3.65
N GLU A 229 -20.80 19.25 3.56
CA GLU A 229 -20.30 20.62 3.33
C GLU A 229 -20.26 20.95 1.84
N PHE A 230 -20.01 19.93 1.01
CA PHE A 230 -19.86 20.07 -0.43
C PHE A 230 -20.89 19.23 -1.18
N MET A 231 -21.11 19.57 -2.43
CA MET A 231 -21.86 18.76 -3.37
C MET A 231 -20.97 17.62 -3.88
N HIS A 232 -21.54 16.41 -3.96
CA HIS A 232 -20.91 15.24 -4.56
C HIS A 232 -21.76 14.74 -5.74
N PHE A 233 -21.21 14.81 -6.92
CA PHE A 233 -21.91 14.43 -8.14
C PHE A 233 -22.03 12.90 -8.25
N GLY A 234 -23.24 12.40 -8.48
CA GLY A 234 -23.57 10.97 -8.49
C GLY A 234 -24.16 10.43 -9.80
N GLU A 235 -24.32 11.27 -10.83
CA GLU A 235 -24.95 10.85 -12.09
C GLU A 235 -23.93 10.85 -13.23
N ILE A 236 -23.21 9.73 -13.40
CA ILE A 236 -22.43 9.54 -14.63
C ILE A 236 -23.11 8.47 -15.47
N THR A 237 -23.87 8.90 -16.45
CA THR A 237 -24.35 8.04 -17.53
C THR A 237 -23.31 8.03 -18.64
N TYR A 238 -22.56 6.96 -18.77
CA TYR A 238 -21.78 6.71 -19.98
C TYR A 238 -22.75 6.16 -21.03
N GLY A 239 -23.02 6.96 -22.04
CA GLY A 239 -23.75 6.53 -23.23
C GLY A 239 -22.89 5.73 -24.19
#